data_32362d43ebdc65b6f85830e4e10d0c91
#
_entry.id   32362d43ebdc65b6f85830e4e10d0c91
#
_cell.length_a   1.000
_cell.length_b   1.000
_cell.length_c   1.000
_cell.angle_alpha   90.00
_cell.angle_beta   90.00
_cell.angle_gamma   90.00
#
_symmetry.space_group_name_H-M   'P 1'
#
loop_
_entity.id
_entity.type
_entity.pdbx_description
1 polymer ?
#
loop_
_entity_poly.entity_id
_entity_poly.type
_entity_poly.pdbx_seq_one_letter_code
_entity_poly.pdbx_strand_id
1 'polypeptide(L)'
;MLYICLPTHDEGATIGVLLWRIRAMFQEFSREYEVLVYDDASTDATRETLEPYAKVMPLHVIGGTTRVGYARAVDALLRAANERTRYPRRDAVVLMQADFTDGPEHLPELVKRFEGGADLVVGERVVDAATPEPVRKLAGWLRWITRLWPLRSAVGVTGVTDPFGGYRIVRLSTVRDVLKARDARPLADVRVPSANVELTREIARAARRVEALPITARWDLRLRDT
;
A
#
# COMPACT_ATOMS: atom_id res chain seq x y z
N MET A 1 5.39 -16.40 -0.31
CA MET A 1 4.85 -15.65 0.86
C MET A 1 4.46 -14.25 0.43
N LEU A 2 3.27 -13.79 0.82
CA LEU A 2 2.78 -12.44 0.62
C LEU A 2 2.67 -11.75 1.98
N TYR A 3 3.30 -10.59 2.15
CA TYR A 3 3.21 -9.76 3.34
C TYR A 3 2.23 -8.62 3.08
N ILE A 4 1.04 -8.69 3.66
CA ILE A 4 -0.01 -7.68 3.52
C ILE A 4 0.26 -6.60 4.57
N CYS A 5 0.69 -5.44 4.14
CA CYS A 5 1.12 -4.33 4.98
C CYS A 5 0.05 -3.25 5.05
N LEU A 6 -0.48 -3.03 6.24
CA LEU A 6 -1.59 -2.09 6.53
C LEU A 6 -1.09 -0.99 7.48
N PRO A 7 -0.73 0.19 6.99
CA PRO A 7 -0.54 1.36 7.85
C PRO A 7 -1.91 1.83 8.36
N THR A 8 -2.06 1.96 9.67
CA THR A 8 -3.35 2.15 10.33
C THR A 8 -3.26 3.26 11.37
N HIS A 9 -4.27 4.14 11.41
CA HIS A 9 -4.45 5.15 12.44
C HIS A 9 -5.93 5.51 12.52
N ASP A 10 -6.56 5.22 13.68
CA ASP A 10 -7.98 5.43 13.95
C ASP A 10 -8.90 4.82 12.87
N GLU A 11 -8.70 3.51 12.63
CA GLU A 11 -9.46 2.71 11.65
C GLU A 11 -10.30 1.60 12.33
N GLY A 12 -10.69 1.79 13.59
CA GLY A 12 -11.45 0.79 14.35
C GLY A 12 -12.76 0.35 13.69
N ALA A 13 -13.41 1.27 12.95
CA ALA A 13 -14.63 0.98 12.23
C ALA A 13 -14.44 0.14 10.95
N THR A 14 -13.25 0.17 10.35
CA THR A 14 -12.98 -0.42 9.02
C THR A 14 -12.09 -1.65 9.09
N ILE A 15 -11.06 -1.63 9.95
CA ILE A 15 -9.99 -2.62 9.97
C ILE A 15 -10.50 -4.06 10.19
N GLY A 16 -11.50 -4.27 11.04
CA GLY A 16 -12.05 -5.59 11.31
C GLY A 16 -12.69 -6.21 10.06
N VAL A 17 -13.51 -5.46 9.35
CA VAL A 17 -14.16 -5.94 8.11
C VAL A 17 -13.11 -6.15 7.01
N LEU A 18 -12.09 -5.29 6.92
CA LEU A 18 -10.99 -5.48 5.97
C LEU A 18 -10.23 -6.78 6.23
N LEU A 19 -9.86 -7.06 7.48
CA LEU A 19 -9.17 -8.30 7.87
C LEU A 19 -10.01 -9.54 7.59
N TRP A 20 -11.33 -9.47 7.87
CA TRP A 20 -12.25 -10.55 7.51
C TRP A 20 -12.27 -10.80 6.00
N ARG A 21 -12.33 -9.75 5.18
CA ARG A 21 -12.31 -9.86 3.70
C ARG A 21 -10.98 -10.41 3.18
N ILE A 22 -9.85 -9.96 3.75
CA ILE A 22 -8.53 -10.50 3.42
C ILE A 22 -8.49 -12.01 3.71
N ARG A 23 -8.94 -12.42 4.92
CA ARG A 23 -9.00 -13.84 5.29
C ARG A 23 -9.89 -14.65 4.36
N ALA A 24 -11.09 -14.16 4.05
CA ALA A 24 -12.02 -14.83 3.14
C ALA A 24 -11.42 -14.99 1.74
N MET A 25 -10.77 -13.95 1.21
CA MET A 25 -10.11 -13.98 -0.08
C MET A 25 -9.00 -15.04 -0.13
N PHE A 26 -8.16 -15.16 0.91
CA PHE A 26 -7.09 -16.17 0.96
C PHE A 26 -7.60 -17.60 1.18
N GLN A 27 -8.84 -17.81 1.60
CA GLN A 27 -9.47 -19.14 1.59
C GLN A 27 -9.74 -19.64 0.16
N GLU A 28 -10.09 -18.72 -0.75
CA GLU A 28 -10.32 -19.04 -2.17
C GLU A 28 -9.02 -18.94 -2.99
N PHE A 29 -8.17 -17.99 -2.66
CA PHE A 29 -6.88 -17.76 -3.31
C PHE A 29 -5.73 -18.36 -2.50
N SER A 30 -5.41 -19.62 -2.78
CA SER A 30 -4.46 -20.44 -2.02
C SER A 30 -3.00 -19.94 -2.18
N ARG A 31 -2.60 -18.96 -1.37
CA ARG A 31 -1.23 -18.44 -1.24
C ARG A 31 -0.89 -18.28 0.24
N GLU A 32 0.37 -18.55 0.58
CA GLU A 32 0.89 -18.25 1.92
C GLU A 32 0.95 -16.73 2.12
N TYR A 33 0.45 -16.25 3.24
CA TYR A 33 0.45 -14.83 3.57
C TYR A 33 0.65 -14.58 5.06
N GLU A 34 1.15 -13.39 5.37
CA GLU A 34 1.15 -12.77 6.70
C GLU A 34 0.58 -11.36 6.59
N VAL A 35 -0.15 -10.92 7.60
CA VAL A 35 -0.63 -9.53 7.70
C VAL A 35 0.23 -8.79 8.71
N LEU A 36 0.81 -7.68 8.29
CA LEU A 36 1.57 -6.77 9.14
C LEU A 36 0.77 -5.47 9.26
N VAL A 37 0.31 -5.14 10.45
CA VAL A 37 -0.38 -3.88 10.75
C VAL A 37 0.57 -2.98 11.50
N TYR A 38 0.74 -1.74 11.05
CA TYR A 38 1.40 -0.71 11.82
C TYR A 38 0.33 0.19 12.45
N ASP A 39 0.15 0.08 13.76
CA ASP A 39 -0.74 0.95 14.52
C ASP A 39 0.01 2.24 14.90
N ASP A 40 -0.29 3.33 14.19
CA ASP A 40 0.33 4.63 14.36
C ASP A 40 -0.32 5.44 15.51
N ALA A 41 -0.26 4.86 16.72
CA ALA A 41 -0.82 5.42 17.95
C ALA A 41 -2.32 5.75 17.83
N SER A 42 -3.13 4.77 17.41
CA SER A 42 -4.59 4.92 17.38
C SER A 42 -5.16 5.18 18.76
N THR A 43 -6.18 6.05 18.82
CA THR A 43 -6.87 6.47 20.03
C THR A 43 -8.30 5.90 20.12
N ASP A 44 -8.77 5.31 19.04
CA ASP A 44 -10.08 4.65 18.94
C ASP A 44 -10.00 3.13 19.23
N ALA A 45 -11.04 2.38 18.89
CA ALA A 45 -11.14 0.94 19.07
C ALA A 45 -10.25 0.12 18.10
N THR A 46 -9.32 0.73 17.34
CA THR A 46 -8.49 0.01 16.34
C THR A 46 -7.74 -1.16 16.97
N ARG A 47 -7.04 -0.94 18.07
CA ARG A 47 -6.23 -1.95 18.74
C ARG A 47 -7.06 -3.10 19.28
N GLU A 48 -8.18 -2.78 19.91
CA GLU A 48 -9.14 -3.76 20.44
C GLU A 48 -9.74 -4.61 19.33
N THR A 49 -10.00 -4.01 18.16
CA THR A 49 -10.50 -4.72 16.97
C THR A 49 -9.45 -5.67 16.37
N LEU A 50 -8.17 -5.37 16.46
CA LEU A 50 -7.08 -6.23 15.94
C LEU A 50 -6.85 -7.50 16.77
N GLU A 51 -7.05 -7.45 18.09
CA GLU A 51 -6.73 -8.55 19.01
C GLU A 51 -7.40 -9.90 18.66
N PRO A 52 -8.72 -9.96 18.36
CA PRO A 52 -9.37 -11.22 17.97
C PRO A 52 -8.79 -11.81 16.69
N TYR A 53 -8.43 -10.97 15.72
CA TYR A 53 -7.89 -11.42 14.44
C TYR A 53 -6.48 -12.01 14.56
N ALA A 54 -5.65 -11.48 15.46
CA ALA A 54 -4.33 -12.03 15.76
C ALA A 54 -4.36 -13.47 16.28
N LYS A 55 -5.51 -13.93 16.80
CA LYS A 55 -5.70 -15.31 17.29
C LYS A 55 -6.14 -16.28 16.20
N VAL A 56 -6.69 -15.80 15.08
CA VAL A 56 -7.34 -16.63 14.04
C VAL A 56 -6.73 -16.49 12.64
N MET A 57 -5.73 -15.63 12.47
CA MET A 57 -4.99 -15.46 11.22
C MET A 57 -3.54 -15.04 11.52
N PRO A 58 -2.61 -15.21 10.57
CA PRO A 58 -1.21 -14.80 10.75
C PRO A 58 -1.10 -13.27 10.70
N LEU A 59 -1.46 -12.62 11.80
CA LEU A 59 -1.48 -11.17 11.98
C LEU A 59 -0.44 -10.75 13.01
N HIS A 60 0.39 -9.76 12.65
CA HIS A 60 1.36 -9.13 13.54
C HIS A 60 1.11 -7.62 13.60
N VAL A 61 0.88 -7.12 14.80
CA VAL A 61 0.71 -5.69 15.05
C VAL A 61 2.04 -5.13 15.52
N ILE A 62 2.52 -4.08 14.85
CA ILE A 62 3.69 -3.30 15.21
C ILE A 62 3.27 -1.83 15.38
N GLY A 63 4.11 -1.01 15.97
CA GLY A 63 3.81 0.39 16.25
C GLY A 63 4.07 0.75 17.68
N GLY A 64 3.72 1.96 18.06
CA GLY A 64 4.00 2.50 19.39
C GLY A 64 2.89 3.39 19.91
N THR A 65 3.21 4.07 21.01
CA THR A 65 2.31 5.06 21.65
C THR A 65 2.50 6.47 21.10
N THR A 66 3.47 6.67 20.20
CA THR A 66 3.76 7.97 19.59
C THR A 66 3.50 7.90 18.10
N ARG A 67 2.71 8.85 17.60
CA ARG A 67 2.40 8.97 16.18
C ARG A 67 3.64 9.33 15.36
N VAL A 68 3.94 8.53 14.36
CA VAL A 68 5.11 8.72 13.47
C VAL A 68 4.71 9.19 12.07
N GLY A 69 3.45 9.03 11.70
CA GLY A 69 2.89 9.38 10.40
C GLY A 69 3.04 8.30 9.34
N TYR A 70 2.20 8.40 8.31
CA TYR A 70 2.05 7.39 7.26
C TYR A 70 3.37 6.92 6.63
N ALA A 71 4.24 7.85 6.24
CA ALA A 71 5.50 7.52 5.56
C ALA A 71 6.41 6.63 6.41
N ARG A 72 6.51 6.92 7.71
CA ARG A 72 7.32 6.13 8.66
C ARG A 72 6.65 4.81 9.00
N ALA A 73 5.33 4.77 9.09
CA ALA A 73 4.57 3.55 9.29
C ALA A 73 4.80 2.56 8.13
N VAL A 74 4.74 3.06 6.88
CA VAL A 74 5.05 2.27 5.68
C VAL A 74 6.51 1.81 5.67
N ASP A 75 7.48 2.68 5.99
CA ASP A 75 8.90 2.31 6.08
C ASP A 75 9.12 1.18 7.09
N ALA A 76 8.51 1.28 8.28
CA ALA A 76 8.58 0.25 9.30
C ALA A 76 7.99 -1.09 8.84
N LEU A 77 6.84 -1.07 8.15
CA LEU A 77 6.21 -2.26 7.57
C LEU A 77 7.11 -2.93 6.53
N LEU A 78 7.73 -2.16 5.64
CA LEU A 78 8.64 -2.69 4.61
C LEU A 78 9.89 -3.32 5.23
N ARG A 79 10.46 -2.70 6.28
CA ARG A 79 11.58 -3.27 7.03
C ARG A 79 11.17 -4.55 7.74
N ALA A 80 10.04 -4.56 8.42
CA ALA A 80 9.51 -5.74 9.10
C ALA A 80 9.27 -6.92 8.14
N ALA A 81 8.73 -6.68 6.95
CA ALA A 81 8.58 -7.70 5.92
C ALA A 81 9.94 -8.19 5.38
N ASN A 82 10.90 -7.26 5.19
CA ASN A 82 12.24 -7.63 4.74
C ASN A 82 13.03 -8.46 5.76
N GLU A 83 12.81 -8.26 7.04
CA GLU A 83 13.42 -9.07 8.13
C GLU A 83 12.82 -10.48 8.21
N ARG A 84 11.53 -10.61 7.91
CA ARG A 84 10.80 -11.89 7.97
C ARG A 84 11.05 -12.79 6.76
N THR A 85 11.29 -12.23 5.59
CA THR A 85 11.43 -13.01 4.36
C THR A 85 12.70 -13.85 4.32
N ARG A 86 12.53 -15.11 3.95
CA ARG A 86 13.65 -16.03 3.64
C ARG A 86 13.96 -16.07 2.13
N TYR A 87 12.99 -15.71 1.29
CA TYR A 87 13.07 -15.83 -0.16
C TYR A 87 12.71 -14.51 -0.87
N PRO A 88 13.52 -13.44 -0.73
CA PRO A 88 13.15 -12.09 -1.18
C PRO A 88 12.87 -11.97 -2.69
N ARG A 89 13.40 -12.89 -3.50
CA ARG A 89 13.10 -12.93 -4.95
C ARG A 89 11.74 -13.56 -5.29
N ARG A 90 11.16 -14.34 -4.36
CA ARG A 90 9.88 -15.03 -4.52
C ARG A 90 8.76 -14.38 -3.71
N ASP A 91 9.12 -13.73 -2.61
CA ASP A 91 8.19 -13.11 -1.70
C ASP A 91 7.89 -11.67 -2.11
N ALA A 92 6.73 -11.19 -1.74
CA ALA A 92 6.30 -9.82 -2.02
C ALA A 92 5.64 -9.14 -0.81
N VAL A 93 5.76 -7.82 -0.79
CA VAL A 93 4.95 -6.94 0.04
C VAL A 93 3.76 -6.46 -0.77
N VAL A 94 2.59 -6.49 -0.16
CA VAL A 94 1.39 -5.79 -0.63
C VAL A 94 1.11 -4.64 0.33
N LEU A 95 1.23 -3.41 -0.14
CA LEU A 95 0.77 -2.23 0.60
C LEU A 95 -0.68 -1.95 0.23
N MET A 96 -1.56 -1.77 1.21
CA MET A 96 -2.93 -1.35 1.01
C MET A 96 -3.43 -0.47 2.16
N GLN A 97 -4.41 0.37 1.89
CA GLN A 97 -5.03 1.25 2.87
C GLN A 97 -6.01 0.47 3.76
N ALA A 98 -6.09 0.87 5.03
CA ALA A 98 -7.02 0.25 5.98
C ALA A 98 -8.45 0.81 5.91
N ASP A 99 -8.68 1.84 5.09
CA ASP A 99 -9.94 2.61 4.96
C ASP A 99 -10.88 2.10 3.84
N PHE A 100 -10.69 0.88 3.34
CA PHE A 100 -11.41 0.27 2.21
C PHE A 100 -11.24 0.93 0.85
N THR A 101 -10.49 1.99 0.68
CA THR A 101 -10.22 2.53 -0.66
C THR A 101 -9.50 1.53 -1.56
N ASP A 102 -8.75 0.61 -0.96
CA ASP A 102 -8.03 -0.47 -1.63
C ASP A 102 -8.71 -1.82 -1.29
N GLY A 103 -9.44 -2.39 -2.25
CA GLY A 103 -10.18 -3.64 -2.04
C GLY A 103 -9.31 -4.89 -2.16
N PRO A 104 -9.38 -5.87 -1.22
CA PRO A 104 -8.63 -7.12 -1.31
C PRO A 104 -9.02 -7.99 -2.51
N GLU A 105 -10.17 -7.76 -3.14
CA GLU A 105 -10.63 -8.41 -4.36
C GLU A 105 -9.71 -8.22 -5.57
N HIS A 106 -8.87 -7.19 -5.56
CA HIS A 106 -7.88 -6.94 -6.61
C HIS A 106 -6.55 -7.69 -6.38
N LEU A 107 -6.34 -8.27 -5.20
CA LEU A 107 -5.11 -8.99 -4.86
C LEU A 107 -4.76 -10.12 -5.84
N PRO A 108 -5.68 -11.00 -6.25
CA PRO A 108 -5.35 -12.09 -7.18
C PRO A 108 -4.76 -11.59 -8.50
N GLU A 109 -5.29 -10.49 -9.07
CA GLU A 109 -4.77 -9.95 -10.32
C GLU A 109 -3.41 -9.24 -10.12
N LEU A 110 -3.21 -8.51 -9.00
CA LEU A 110 -1.91 -7.93 -8.64
C LEU A 110 -0.85 -9.04 -8.51
N VAL A 111 -1.18 -10.13 -7.82
CA VAL A 111 -0.28 -11.27 -7.62
C VAL A 111 0.02 -11.96 -8.95
N LYS A 112 -0.97 -12.14 -9.82
CA LYS A 112 -0.77 -12.72 -11.16
C LYS A 112 0.25 -11.92 -11.98
N ARG A 113 0.19 -10.60 -11.97
CA ARG A 113 1.18 -9.74 -12.66
C ARG A 113 2.56 -9.84 -12.01
N PHE A 114 2.61 -9.86 -10.68
CA PHE A 114 3.85 -10.08 -9.94
C PHE A 114 4.48 -11.44 -10.26
N GLU A 115 3.70 -12.53 -10.26
CA GLU A 115 4.15 -13.88 -10.65
C GLU A 115 4.54 -13.94 -12.13
N GLY A 116 3.93 -13.09 -12.98
CA GLY A 116 4.30 -12.87 -14.38
C GLY A 116 5.63 -12.13 -14.58
N GLY A 117 6.32 -11.77 -13.49
CA GLY A 117 7.68 -11.22 -13.51
C GLY A 117 7.78 -9.72 -13.28
N ALA A 118 6.68 -9.03 -12.92
CA ALA A 118 6.76 -7.65 -12.47
C ALA A 118 7.45 -7.57 -11.09
N ASP A 119 8.28 -6.56 -10.89
CA ASP A 119 8.89 -6.26 -9.59
C ASP A 119 8.07 -5.26 -8.79
N LEU A 120 7.32 -4.40 -9.50
CA LEU A 120 6.35 -3.47 -8.94
C LEU A 120 5.08 -3.52 -9.78
N VAL A 121 3.93 -3.73 -9.15
CA VAL A 121 2.61 -3.49 -9.76
C VAL A 121 1.87 -2.46 -8.93
N VAL A 122 1.44 -1.37 -9.55
CA VAL A 122 0.70 -0.29 -8.90
C VAL A 122 -0.77 -0.41 -9.25
N GLY A 123 -1.64 -0.44 -8.24
CA GLY A 123 -3.08 -0.32 -8.41
C GLY A 123 -3.44 1.13 -8.73
N GLU A 124 -3.87 1.40 -9.96
CA GLU A 124 -4.29 2.72 -10.41
C GLU A 124 -5.79 2.89 -10.27
N ARG A 125 -6.22 3.88 -9.51
CA ARG A 125 -7.63 4.15 -9.31
C ARG A 125 -8.28 4.68 -10.58
N VAL A 126 -9.28 3.97 -11.05
CA VAL A 126 -10.12 4.44 -12.14
C VAL A 126 -11.04 5.54 -11.59
N VAL A 127 -10.99 6.71 -12.22
CA VAL A 127 -11.91 7.82 -11.90
C VAL A 127 -13.21 7.60 -12.68
N ASP A 128 -14.27 7.27 -11.97
CA ASP A 128 -15.59 7.01 -12.51
C ASP A 128 -16.66 7.94 -11.92
N ALA A 129 -17.93 7.68 -12.22
CA ALA A 129 -19.06 8.46 -11.71
C ALA A 129 -19.25 8.33 -10.18
N ALA A 130 -18.79 7.23 -9.57
CA ALA A 130 -18.86 6.99 -8.13
C ALA A 130 -17.74 7.69 -7.36
N THR A 131 -16.72 8.20 -8.07
CA THR A 131 -15.60 8.93 -7.46
C THR A 131 -16.09 10.25 -6.88
N PRO A 132 -15.83 10.54 -5.58
CA PRO A 132 -16.21 11.81 -4.95
C PRO A 132 -15.71 13.02 -5.74
N GLU A 133 -16.54 14.06 -5.83
CA GLU A 133 -16.23 15.25 -6.65
C GLU A 133 -14.88 15.92 -6.30
N PRO A 134 -14.49 16.08 -5.02
CA PRO A 134 -13.18 16.64 -4.68
C PRO A 134 -12.02 15.80 -5.22
N VAL A 135 -12.14 14.47 -5.14
CA VAL A 135 -11.12 13.53 -5.66
C VAL A 135 -11.05 13.60 -7.18
N ARG A 136 -12.19 13.66 -7.85
CA ARG A 136 -12.30 13.79 -9.31
C ARG A 136 -11.70 15.09 -9.81
N LYS A 137 -11.98 16.22 -9.14
CA LYS A 137 -11.37 17.53 -9.45
C LYS A 137 -9.85 17.49 -9.26
N LEU A 138 -9.37 16.93 -8.15
CA LEU A 138 -7.95 16.80 -7.88
C LEU A 138 -7.25 15.90 -8.92
N ALA A 139 -7.83 14.75 -9.26
CA ALA A 139 -7.30 13.87 -10.29
C ALA A 139 -7.25 14.56 -11.66
N GLY A 140 -8.28 15.33 -12.02
CA GLY A 140 -8.31 16.13 -13.25
C GLY A 140 -7.20 17.19 -13.27
N TRP A 141 -7.01 17.92 -12.18
CA TRP A 141 -5.97 18.92 -12.02
C TRP A 141 -4.56 18.31 -12.08
N LEU A 142 -4.34 17.19 -11.39
CA LEU A 142 -3.08 16.45 -11.42
C LEU A 142 -2.75 15.95 -12.85
N ARG A 143 -3.73 15.40 -13.58
CA ARG A 143 -3.56 15.00 -14.98
C ARG A 143 -3.21 16.18 -15.89
N TRP A 144 -3.75 17.36 -15.60
CA TRP A 144 -3.41 18.58 -16.37
C TRP A 144 -1.99 19.05 -16.05
N ILE A 145 -1.59 19.10 -14.77
CA ILE A 145 -0.23 19.49 -14.33
C ILE A 145 0.83 18.53 -14.85
N THR A 146 0.57 17.22 -14.82
CA THR A 146 1.54 16.22 -15.32
C THR A 146 1.75 16.27 -16.84
N ARG A 147 0.95 17.05 -17.59
CA ARG A 147 1.22 17.37 -18.99
C ARG A 147 2.27 18.49 -19.16
N LEU A 148 2.52 19.28 -18.13
CA LEU A 148 3.55 20.31 -18.15
C LEU A 148 4.91 19.67 -17.87
N TRP A 149 5.83 19.79 -18.83
CA TRP A 149 7.15 19.14 -18.88
C TRP A 149 7.93 19.15 -17.54
N PRO A 150 8.12 20.28 -16.83
CA PRO A 150 8.95 20.29 -15.61
C PRO A 150 8.31 19.52 -14.45
N LEU A 151 6.99 19.44 -14.38
CA LEU A 151 6.26 18.76 -13.31
C LEU A 151 6.12 17.25 -13.55
N ARG A 152 6.10 16.83 -14.82
CA ARG A 152 6.13 15.41 -15.20
C ARG A 152 7.40 14.71 -14.73
N SER A 153 8.56 15.37 -14.79
CA SER A 153 9.82 14.82 -14.28
C SER A 153 9.88 14.74 -12.76
N ALA A 154 9.14 15.61 -12.07
CA ALA A 154 9.10 15.63 -10.59
C ALA A 154 8.15 14.59 -10.00
N VAL A 155 7.05 14.23 -10.67
CA VAL A 155 5.99 13.35 -10.16
C VAL A 155 5.87 12.06 -10.97
N GLY A 156 6.32 12.04 -12.22
CA GLY A 156 6.14 10.91 -13.13
C GLY A 156 6.94 9.67 -12.73
N VAL A 157 6.30 8.53 -12.80
CA VAL A 157 6.90 7.20 -12.74
C VAL A 157 6.61 6.52 -14.07
N THR A 158 7.65 6.01 -14.75
CA THR A 158 7.46 5.34 -16.04
C THR A 158 6.54 4.14 -15.90
N GLY A 159 5.48 4.08 -16.71
CA GLY A 159 4.49 2.99 -16.66
C GLY A 159 3.40 3.14 -15.60
N VAL A 160 3.38 4.27 -14.85
CA VAL A 160 2.36 4.54 -13.83
C VAL A 160 1.73 5.91 -14.10
N THR A 161 0.40 5.96 -14.17
CA THR A 161 -0.37 7.20 -14.39
C THR A 161 -0.89 7.81 -13.10
N ASP A 162 -1.16 6.98 -12.07
CA ASP A 162 -1.53 7.42 -10.71
C ASP A 162 -0.50 6.96 -9.66
N PRO A 163 0.58 7.73 -9.44
CA PRO A 163 1.57 7.40 -8.42
C PRO A 163 1.11 7.72 -6.98
N PHE A 164 -0.05 8.37 -6.81
CA PHE A 164 -0.59 8.76 -5.50
C PHE A 164 -1.30 7.62 -4.79
N GLY A 165 -1.74 6.58 -5.52
CA GLY A 165 -2.38 5.40 -4.95
C GLY A 165 -1.49 4.70 -3.93
N GLY A 166 -2.09 4.19 -2.84
CA GLY A 166 -1.41 3.39 -1.80
C GLY A 166 -1.23 1.92 -2.19
N TYR A 167 -2.13 1.41 -3.03
CA TYR A 167 -2.22 -0.01 -3.34
C TYR A 167 -1.14 -0.46 -4.32
N ARG A 168 -0.29 -1.34 -3.88
CA ARG A 168 0.80 -1.90 -4.72
C ARG A 168 1.31 -3.22 -4.21
N ILE A 169 1.83 -4.04 -5.12
CA ILE A 169 2.64 -5.21 -4.78
C ILE A 169 4.07 -4.99 -5.23
N VAL A 170 5.03 -5.30 -4.37
CA VAL A 170 6.46 -5.06 -4.60
C VAL A 170 7.24 -6.31 -4.25
N ARG A 171 8.14 -6.74 -5.13
CA ARG A 171 9.08 -7.83 -4.87
C ARG A 171 10.02 -7.48 -3.71
N LEU A 172 10.16 -8.38 -2.75
CA LEU A 172 10.98 -8.09 -1.56
C LEU A 172 12.47 -7.92 -1.86
N SER A 173 13.00 -8.51 -2.93
CA SER A 173 14.38 -8.20 -3.37
C SER A 173 14.53 -6.72 -3.77
N THR A 174 13.55 -6.17 -4.48
CA THR A 174 13.53 -4.74 -4.86
C THR A 174 13.41 -3.84 -3.63
N VAL A 175 12.52 -4.18 -2.67
CA VAL A 175 12.42 -3.47 -1.38
C VAL A 175 13.77 -3.50 -0.66
N ARG A 176 14.41 -4.67 -0.57
CA ARG A 176 15.73 -4.84 0.06
C ARG A 176 16.81 -3.96 -0.56
N ASP A 177 16.84 -3.87 -1.89
CA ASP A 177 17.83 -3.05 -2.60
C ASP A 177 17.61 -1.56 -2.31
N VAL A 178 16.36 -1.08 -2.27
CA VAL A 178 16.03 0.30 -1.91
C VAL A 178 16.38 0.59 -0.44
N LEU A 179 16.05 -0.32 0.49
CA LEU A 179 16.38 -0.17 1.91
C LEU A 179 17.88 -0.09 2.13
N LYS A 180 18.67 -0.93 1.45
CA LYS A 180 20.16 -0.90 1.52
C LYS A 180 20.73 0.41 0.98
N ALA A 181 20.20 0.93 -0.14
CA ALA A 181 20.67 2.18 -0.73
C ALA A 181 20.41 3.40 0.16
N ARG A 182 19.38 3.33 1.00
CA ARG A 182 18.99 4.43 1.91
C ARG A 182 19.51 4.28 3.34
N ASP A 183 19.99 3.11 3.70
CA ASP A 183 20.47 2.78 5.04
C ASP A 183 19.39 3.05 6.10
N ALA A 184 19.66 3.86 7.13
CA ALA A 184 18.69 4.21 8.18
C ALA A 184 17.72 5.34 7.79
N ARG A 185 17.86 5.96 6.59
CA ARG A 185 16.96 7.04 6.17
C ARG A 185 15.60 6.49 5.75
N PRO A 186 14.48 7.16 6.12
CA PRO A 186 13.14 6.77 5.68
C PRO A 186 13.02 6.74 4.15
N LEU A 187 12.20 5.83 3.63
CA LEU A 187 11.95 5.68 2.19
C LEU A 187 11.20 6.86 1.58
N ALA A 188 10.40 7.57 2.37
CA ALA A 188 9.72 8.78 1.96
C ALA A 188 10.05 9.94 2.90
N ASP A 189 10.30 11.12 2.33
CA ASP A 189 10.48 12.35 3.09
C ASP A 189 9.10 13.03 3.28
N VAL A 190 8.80 13.46 4.51
CA VAL A 190 7.58 14.21 4.84
C VAL A 190 7.45 15.54 4.10
N ARG A 191 8.52 16.02 3.45
CA ARG A 191 8.52 17.27 2.67
C ARG A 191 7.86 17.18 1.31
N VAL A 192 7.60 15.97 0.81
CA VAL A 192 6.99 15.74 -0.50
C VAL A 192 5.47 15.76 -0.38
N PRO A 193 4.73 16.33 -1.35
CA PRO A 193 3.27 16.44 -1.30
C PRO A 193 2.54 15.10 -1.11
N SER A 194 3.20 13.97 -1.46
CA SER A 194 2.68 12.63 -1.22
C SER A 194 3.81 11.63 -0.99
N ALA A 195 3.83 11.02 0.19
CA ALA A 195 4.75 9.92 0.52
C ALA A 195 4.63 8.74 -0.48
N ASN A 196 3.43 8.51 -1.03
CA ASN A 196 3.22 7.45 -2.02
C ASN A 196 3.96 7.70 -3.32
N VAL A 197 4.02 8.96 -3.80
CA VAL A 197 4.76 9.31 -5.02
C VAL A 197 6.25 9.05 -4.84
N GLU A 198 6.82 9.50 -3.73
CA GLU A 198 8.24 9.30 -3.44
C GLU A 198 8.57 7.81 -3.31
N LEU A 199 7.78 7.08 -2.54
CA LEU A 199 7.92 5.64 -2.36
C LEU A 199 7.85 4.89 -3.70
N THR A 200 6.84 5.21 -4.53
CA THR A 200 6.68 4.60 -5.85
C THR A 200 7.88 4.87 -6.75
N ARG A 201 8.38 6.11 -6.75
CA ARG A 201 9.57 6.49 -7.55
C ARG A 201 10.82 5.75 -7.13
N GLU A 202 11.09 5.67 -5.84
CA GLU A 202 12.28 4.99 -5.33
C GLU A 202 12.24 3.49 -5.63
N ILE A 203 11.08 2.85 -5.45
CA ILE A 203 10.89 1.44 -5.79
C ILE A 203 11.00 1.23 -7.30
N ALA A 204 10.37 2.07 -8.12
CA ALA A 204 10.38 1.94 -9.57
C ALA A 204 11.79 2.11 -10.18
N ARG A 205 12.66 2.91 -9.55
CA ARG A 205 14.07 3.04 -9.97
C ARG A 205 14.88 1.77 -9.77
N ALA A 206 14.54 0.97 -8.74
CA ALA A 206 15.19 -0.29 -8.44
C ALA A 206 14.52 -1.48 -9.15
N ALA A 207 13.27 -1.33 -9.59
CA ALA A 207 12.50 -2.36 -10.26
C ALA A 207 12.95 -2.53 -11.72
N ARG A 208 13.02 -3.77 -12.19
CA ARG A 208 13.31 -4.10 -13.60
C ARG A 208 12.06 -3.98 -14.47
N ARG A 209 10.90 -4.34 -13.92
CA ARG A 209 9.61 -4.31 -14.60
C ARG A 209 8.55 -3.71 -13.69
N VAL A 210 7.96 -2.62 -14.17
CA VAL A 210 6.88 -1.89 -13.50
C VAL A 210 5.61 -2.05 -14.33
N GLU A 211 4.52 -2.41 -13.69
CA GLU A 211 3.19 -2.51 -14.30
C GLU A 211 2.17 -1.70 -13.51
N ALA A 212 1.11 -1.31 -14.18
CA ALA A 212 -0.07 -0.71 -13.58
C ALA A 212 -1.28 -1.61 -13.80
N LEU A 213 -2.13 -1.70 -12.77
CA LEU A 213 -3.41 -2.39 -12.81
C LEU A 213 -4.53 -1.39 -12.53
N PRO A 214 -5.47 -1.15 -13.47
CA PRO A 214 -6.66 -0.38 -13.17
C PRO A 214 -7.49 -1.05 -12.07
N ILE A 215 -7.80 -0.30 -11.00
CA ILE A 215 -8.62 -0.76 -9.89
C ILE A 215 -9.80 0.17 -9.66
N THR A 216 -10.92 -0.37 -9.20
CA THR A 216 -12.08 0.41 -8.78
C THR A 216 -11.99 0.63 -7.27
N ALA A 217 -11.83 1.89 -6.86
CA ALA A 217 -11.81 2.24 -5.44
C ALA A 217 -13.22 2.22 -4.86
N ARG A 218 -13.38 1.68 -3.65
CA ARG A 218 -14.66 1.55 -2.94
C ARG A 218 -14.91 2.79 -2.07
N TRP A 219 -15.16 3.92 -2.73
CA TRP A 219 -15.50 5.18 -2.05
C TRP A 219 -16.77 5.11 -1.21
N ASP A 220 -17.68 4.21 -1.57
CA ASP A 220 -18.93 3.94 -0.88
C ASP A 220 -18.73 3.33 0.53
N LEU A 221 -17.59 2.74 0.80
CA LEU A 221 -17.26 2.10 2.07
C LEU A 221 -16.38 2.95 2.98
N ARG A 222 -15.90 4.09 2.50
CA ARG A 222 -15.04 4.98 3.28
C ARG A 222 -15.86 5.71 4.34
N LEU A 223 -15.61 5.40 5.62
CA LEU A 223 -16.34 5.96 6.76
C LEU A 223 -15.70 7.26 7.33
N ARG A 224 -14.61 7.74 6.75
CA ARG A 224 -14.03 9.03 7.16
C ARG A 224 -14.89 10.16 6.63
N ASP A 225 -15.49 10.91 7.54
CA ASP A 225 -16.00 12.24 7.26
C ASP A 225 -14.84 13.12 6.81
N THR A 226 -15.00 13.75 5.66
CA THR A 226 -14.04 14.70 5.07
C THR A 226 -14.08 16.02 5.79
#